data_08ad6de4c96777bde84be698aa616d03
#
_entry.id   08ad6de4c96777bde84be698aa616d03
#
_cell.length_a   1.000
_cell.length_b   1.000
_cell.length_c   1.000
_cell.angle_alpha   90.00
_cell.angle_beta   90.00
_cell.angle_gamma   90.00
#
_symmetry.space_group_name_H-M   'P 1'
#
loop_
_entity.id
_entity.type
_entity.pdbx_description
1 polymer ?
#
loop_
_entity_poly.entity_id
_entity_poly.type
_entity_poly.pdbx_seq_one_letter_code
_entity_poly.pdbx_strand_id
1 'polypeptide(L)'
;DGHGRTIDFSRCEEQAGDGMAGGLNPALPVFSFMGHAAMHPRQLPCWITHTNPRTHEIIRSGFDRSPMFTGVIEGVGPRYCPSIEDKINRFADKTSHQIFLEPEGLTTHEFYPNGISTSLPFDIQIAAVRSMLGLENAHILRPGYAIEYDYFDPRELKASFETRAIAGLFFAGQINGTTGYEEAAAQGLVAGLNAALQVRGDSPWLPRRDQAYLGVLVDDLITKGVTEPYRMFTSRAEFRLQLREDNADLRLTDEARRMGLIDDARWEAFCRKRDAVAREMERLKSTWVHPG
;
A
#
# COMPACT_ATOMS: atom_id res chain seq x y z
N ASP A 1 4.16 17.96 4.50
CA ASP A 1 4.97 18.14 3.28
C ASP A 1 5.85 19.37 3.39
N GLY A 2 7.02 19.34 2.77
CA GLY A 2 8.03 20.41 2.83
C GLY A 2 8.45 20.89 1.45
N HIS A 3 8.98 22.12 1.41
CA HIS A 3 9.48 22.71 0.17
C HIS A 3 10.96 22.38 -0.03
N GLY A 4 11.31 21.59 -1.04
CA GLY A 4 12.65 21.05 -1.28
C GLY A 4 13.77 22.07 -1.40
N ARG A 5 13.49 23.30 -1.86
CA ARG A 5 14.50 24.38 -1.90
C ARG A 5 14.94 24.88 -0.52
N THR A 6 14.25 24.49 0.55
CA THR A 6 14.57 24.85 1.93
C THR A 6 15.21 23.69 2.70
N ILE A 7 15.46 22.57 2.02
CA ILE A 7 16.12 21.37 2.55
C ILE A 7 17.58 21.37 2.07
N ASP A 8 18.51 21.18 2.98
CA ASP A 8 19.93 20.99 2.65
C ASP A 8 20.25 19.51 2.47
N PHE A 9 20.00 19.00 1.25
CA PHE A 9 20.26 17.62 0.90
C PHE A 9 21.72 17.20 1.01
N SER A 10 22.67 18.13 0.96
CA SER A 10 24.09 17.80 1.13
C SER A 10 24.44 17.25 2.51
N ARG A 11 23.54 17.44 3.48
CA ARG A 11 23.65 16.95 4.86
C ARG A 11 22.80 15.71 5.13
N CYS A 12 22.10 15.22 4.12
CA CYS A 12 21.29 14.01 4.17
C CYS A 12 22.01 12.88 3.42
N GLU A 13 21.72 11.65 3.77
CA GLU A 13 22.21 10.48 3.04
C GLU A 13 21.33 10.24 1.80
N GLU A 14 21.96 10.21 0.62
CA GLU A 14 21.23 9.92 -0.61
C GLU A 14 20.95 8.42 -0.72
N GLN A 15 19.70 8.06 -0.93
CA GLN A 15 19.27 6.71 -1.25
C GLN A 15 18.80 6.65 -2.71
N ALA A 16 19.65 6.11 -3.56
CA ALA A 16 19.29 5.85 -4.94
C ALA A 16 18.21 4.76 -5.03
N GLY A 17 17.29 4.89 -5.99
CA GLY A 17 16.34 3.84 -6.32
C GLY A 17 17.02 2.62 -6.95
N ASP A 18 16.32 1.50 -6.96
CA ASP A 18 16.80 0.27 -7.59
C ASP A 18 17.16 0.52 -9.07
N GLY A 19 18.38 0.17 -9.46
CA GLY A 19 18.86 0.32 -10.84
C GLY A 19 19.33 1.71 -11.25
N MET A 20 19.41 2.69 -10.33
CA MET A 20 19.91 4.03 -10.65
C MET A 20 21.43 4.11 -10.83
N ALA A 21 22.18 3.19 -10.25
CA ALA A 21 23.65 3.16 -10.35
C ALA A 21 24.16 2.66 -11.72
N GLY A 22 23.76 3.32 -12.82
CA GLY A 22 24.25 2.99 -14.16
C GLY A 22 23.19 2.96 -15.27
N GLY A 23 22.03 3.56 -15.05
CA GLY A 23 20.93 3.60 -16.03
C GLY A 23 19.84 2.56 -15.76
N LEU A 24 18.86 2.49 -16.64
CA LEU A 24 17.78 1.50 -16.56
C LEU A 24 18.38 0.09 -16.49
N ASN A 25 18.23 -0.57 -15.37
CA ASN A 25 18.59 -1.97 -15.23
C ASN A 25 17.56 -2.81 -16.02
N PRO A 26 17.92 -3.45 -17.15
CA PRO A 26 17.00 -4.25 -17.94
C PRO A 26 16.48 -5.49 -17.17
N ALA A 27 17.09 -5.83 -16.03
CA ALA A 27 16.67 -6.92 -15.17
C ALA A 27 15.59 -6.50 -14.15
N LEU A 28 15.26 -5.19 -14.02
CA LEU A 28 14.16 -4.78 -13.14
C LEU A 28 12.84 -5.32 -13.66
N PRO A 29 12.08 -6.06 -12.85
CA PRO A 29 10.80 -6.60 -13.25
C PRO A 29 9.80 -5.47 -13.55
N VAL A 30 8.93 -5.70 -14.50
CA VAL A 30 7.76 -4.84 -14.73
C VAL A 30 6.56 -5.40 -13.97
N PHE A 31 5.68 -4.51 -13.53
CA PHE A 31 4.49 -4.88 -12.75
C PHE A 31 3.53 -5.81 -13.52
N SER A 32 3.46 -5.67 -14.83
CA SER A 32 2.51 -6.40 -15.68
C SER A 32 3.22 -7.13 -16.81
N PHE A 33 2.73 -8.30 -17.21
CA PHE A 33 3.22 -9.00 -18.41
C PHE A 33 3.00 -8.22 -19.72
N MET A 34 2.21 -7.15 -19.68
CA MET A 34 2.07 -6.18 -20.78
C MET A 34 3.16 -5.11 -20.78
N GLY A 35 3.94 -5.01 -19.69
CA GLY A 35 5.00 -4.02 -19.53
C GLY A 35 6.33 -4.48 -20.13
N HIS A 36 7.20 -3.53 -20.33
CA HIS A 36 8.60 -3.76 -20.74
C HIS A 36 9.53 -2.71 -20.10
N ALA A 37 10.82 -3.01 -20.03
CA ALA A 37 11.79 -2.18 -19.30
C ALA A 37 11.80 -0.70 -19.73
N ALA A 38 11.53 -0.41 -21.00
CA ALA A 38 11.46 0.97 -21.49
C ALA A 38 10.26 1.79 -20.97
N MET A 39 9.30 1.14 -20.28
CA MET A 39 8.17 1.83 -19.63
C MET A 39 8.52 2.33 -18.21
N HIS A 40 9.67 1.97 -17.67
CA HIS A 40 10.09 2.49 -16.37
C HIS A 40 10.28 4.01 -16.46
N PRO A 41 9.65 4.79 -15.57
CA PRO A 41 9.86 6.24 -15.53
C PRO A 41 11.28 6.55 -15.05
N ARG A 42 11.73 7.79 -15.33
CA ARG A 42 12.95 8.33 -14.71
C ARG A 42 12.82 8.21 -13.20
N GLN A 43 13.86 7.67 -12.56
CA GLN A 43 13.95 7.55 -11.11
C GLN A 43 14.58 8.81 -10.52
N LEU A 44 14.10 9.20 -9.33
CA LEU A 44 14.70 10.23 -8.48
C LEU A 44 15.12 9.56 -7.16
N PRO A 45 16.25 9.97 -6.57
CA PRO A 45 16.64 9.45 -5.26
C PRO A 45 15.72 10.00 -4.18
N CYS A 46 15.61 9.24 -3.08
CA CYS A 46 15.17 9.74 -1.79
C CYS A 46 16.37 10.16 -0.96
N TRP A 47 16.14 10.90 0.11
CA TRP A 47 17.19 11.25 1.07
C TRP A 47 16.79 10.80 2.47
N ILE A 48 17.79 10.48 3.27
CA ILE A 48 17.59 10.00 4.63
C ILE A 48 18.15 11.03 5.60
N THR A 49 17.36 11.38 6.59
CA THR A 49 17.77 12.09 7.80
C THR A 49 17.23 11.35 9.02
N HIS A 50 17.49 11.86 10.21
CA HIS A 50 17.13 11.19 11.44
C HIS A 50 16.60 12.16 12.48
N THR A 51 15.68 11.72 13.31
CA THR A 51 15.40 12.39 14.58
C THR A 51 16.60 12.25 15.52
N ASN A 52 16.68 13.09 16.52
CA ASN A 52 17.74 13.09 17.51
C ASN A 52 17.17 13.38 18.92
N PRO A 53 17.97 13.34 20.00
CA PRO A 53 17.47 13.55 21.36
C PRO A 53 16.75 14.90 21.53
N ARG A 54 17.22 15.98 20.89
CA ARG A 54 16.55 17.28 20.91
C ARG A 54 15.21 17.25 20.21
N THR A 55 15.12 16.57 19.06
CA THR A 55 13.84 16.34 18.36
C THR A 55 12.85 15.63 19.28
N HIS A 56 13.31 14.59 19.97
CA HIS A 56 12.47 13.82 20.89
C HIS A 56 12.00 14.65 22.09
N GLU A 57 12.86 15.53 22.63
CA GLU A 57 12.50 16.48 23.71
C GLU A 57 11.39 17.44 23.26
N ILE A 58 11.55 18.04 22.08
CA ILE A 58 10.57 18.95 21.49
C ILE A 58 9.21 18.22 21.32
N ILE A 59 9.22 17.02 20.77
CA ILE A 59 8.00 16.23 20.55
C ILE A 59 7.33 15.90 21.88
N ARG A 60 8.08 15.46 22.89
CA ARG A 60 7.53 15.17 24.23
C ARG A 60 6.91 16.40 24.88
N SER A 61 7.46 17.58 24.66
CA SER A 61 6.89 18.83 25.20
C SER A 61 5.51 19.18 24.65
N GLY A 62 5.08 18.52 23.57
CA GLY A 62 3.76 18.71 22.96
C GLY A 62 2.74 17.62 23.29
N PHE A 63 3.06 16.62 24.09
CA PHE A 63 2.18 15.48 24.37
C PHE A 63 0.85 15.89 25.03
N ASP A 64 0.89 16.86 25.93
CA ASP A 64 -0.28 17.40 26.60
C ASP A 64 -1.22 18.20 25.69
N ARG A 65 -0.77 18.49 24.48
CA ARG A 65 -1.50 19.21 23.42
C ARG A 65 -1.82 18.30 22.23
N SER A 66 -1.38 17.06 22.22
CA SER A 66 -1.63 16.11 21.12
C SER A 66 -3.04 15.52 21.24
N PRO A 67 -3.87 15.57 20.19
CA PRO A 67 -5.19 14.93 20.17
C PRO A 67 -5.16 13.43 20.51
N MET A 68 -4.05 12.73 20.19
CA MET A 68 -3.86 11.31 20.51
C MET A 68 -3.69 11.05 22.00
N PHE A 69 -3.04 11.95 22.74
CA PHE A 69 -2.74 11.78 24.17
C PHE A 69 -3.76 12.47 25.09
N THR A 70 -4.52 13.43 24.56
CA THR A 70 -5.54 14.16 25.33
C THR A 70 -6.93 13.51 25.30
N GLY A 71 -7.09 12.39 24.57
CA GLY A 71 -8.37 11.68 24.46
C GLY A 71 -9.40 12.36 23.55
N VAL A 72 -8.99 13.32 22.73
CA VAL A 72 -9.88 13.95 21.73
C VAL A 72 -10.20 12.96 20.61
N ILE A 73 -9.26 12.06 20.27
CA ILE A 73 -9.47 10.97 19.32
C ILE A 73 -9.78 9.70 20.11
N GLU A 74 -10.99 9.17 19.95
CA GLU A 74 -11.44 7.95 20.62
C GLU A 74 -11.17 6.68 19.80
N GLY A 75 -10.93 6.82 18.49
CA GLY A 75 -10.68 5.72 17.57
C GLY A 75 -9.29 5.11 17.69
N VAL A 76 -9.20 3.81 17.42
CA VAL A 76 -7.89 3.13 17.27
C VAL A 76 -7.34 3.46 15.88
N GLY A 77 -6.25 4.23 15.83
CA GLY A 77 -5.57 4.56 14.57
C GLY A 77 -5.05 3.32 13.84
N PRO A 78 -4.73 3.42 12.54
CA PRO A 78 -4.18 2.32 11.76
C PRO A 78 -2.90 1.79 12.40
N ARG A 79 -2.88 0.52 12.76
CA ARG A 79 -1.78 -0.14 13.50
C ARG A 79 -0.40 -0.01 12.83
N TYR A 80 -0.38 0.11 11.52
CA TYR A 80 0.85 0.09 10.70
C TYR A 80 1.36 1.48 10.31
N CYS A 81 0.77 2.53 10.82
CA CYS A 81 1.21 3.91 10.58
C CYS A 81 1.30 4.69 11.90
N PRO A 82 2.21 4.28 12.83
CA PRO A 82 2.34 4.97 14.11
C PRO A 82 2.88 6.39 13.86
N SER A 83 2.30 7.36 14.57
CA SER A 83 2.80 8.73 14.58
C SER A 83 4.21 8.80 15.20
N ILE A 84 4.92 9.89 14.97
CA ILE A 84 6.25 10.05 15.57
C ILE A 84 6.15 10.14 17.11
N GLU A 85 5.10 10.76 17.64
CA GLU A 85 4.84 10.83 19.07
C GLU A 85 4.59 9.44 19.67
N ASP A 86 3.89 8.56 18.95
CA ASP A 86 3.67 7.19 19.38
C ASP A 86 4.97 6.37 19.36
N LYS A 87 5.81 6.52 18.32
CA LYS A 87 7.12 5.89 18.23
C LYS A 87 8.03 6.31 19.40
N ILE A 88 8.09 7.61 19.70
CA ILE A 88 8.94 8.15 20.77
C ILE A 88 8.44 7.71 22.16
N ASN A 89 7.13 7.54 22.32
CA ASN A 89 6.55 7.06 23.58
C ASN A 89 6.79 5.56 23.75
N ARG A 90 6.51 4.73 22.75
CA ARG A 90 6.65 3.27 22.81
C ARG A 90 8.10 2.78 22.82
N PHE A 91 8.98 3.50 22.13
CA PHE A 91 10.41 3.17 22.00
C PHE A 91 11.26 4.26 22.64
N ALA A 92 10.97 4.57 23.91
CA ALA A 92 11.61 5.67 24.65
C ALA A 92 13.12 5.51 24.84
N ASP A 93 13.64 4.30 24.73
CA ASP A 93 15.08 3.94 24.74
C ASP A 93 15.79 4.25 23.43
N LYS A 94 15.05 4.44 22.33
CA LYS A 94 15.62 4.83 21.04
C LYS A 94 15.96 6.31 21.04
N THR A 95 17.16 6.66 20.63
CA THR A 95 17.65 8.03 20.51
C THR A 95 17.46 8.63 19.13
N SER A 96 17.09 7.80 18.15
CA SER A 96 16.98 8.19 16.75
C SER A 96 15.96 7.33 16.01
N HIS A 97 15.20 7.96 15.10
CA HIS A 97 14.33 7.30 14.13
C HIS A 97 14.67 7.83 12.74
N GLN A 98 14.74 6.92 11.77
CA GLN A 98 15.01 7.24 10.38
C GLN A 98 13.82 7.93 9.73
N ILE A 99 14.10 8.97 8.92
CA ILE A 99 13.12 9.75 8.18
C ILE A 99 13.55 9.75 6.71
N PHE A 100 12.64 9.35 5.83
CA PHE A 100 12.85 9.42 4.39
C PHE A 100 12.25 10.71 3.85
N LEU A 101 13.00 11.43 3.04
CA LEU A 101 12.54 12.61 2.30
C LEU A 101 12.29 12.17 0.86
N GLU A 102 11.04 12.02 0.52
CA GLU A 102 10.58 11.45 -0.74
C GLU A 102 10.04 12.56 -1.65
N PRO A 103 10.54 12.72 -2.89
CA PRO A 103 9.97 13.71 -3.82
C PRO A 103 8.55 13.30 -4.21
N GLU A 104 7.60 14.22 -4.14
CA GLU A 104 6.19 14.00 -4.52
C GLU A 104 5.98 13.81 -6.03
N GLY A 105 7.01 13.99 -6.84
CA GLY A 105 6.96 13.77 -8.27
C GLY A 105 8.21 14.23 -8.99
N LEU A 106 8.28 13.97 -10.30
CA LEU A 106 9.48 14.21 -11.11
C LEU A 106 9.82 15.67 -11.34
N THR A 107 8.86 16.57 -11.22
CA THR A 107 8.99 18.01 -11.56
C THR A 107 8.57 18.95 -10.44
N THR A 108 8.14 18.43 -9.30
CA THR A 108 7.75 19.21 -8.13
C THR A 108 8.95 19.51 -7.23
N HIS A 109 8.81 20.56 -6.41
CA HIS A 109 9.72 20.86 -5.29
C HIS A 109 9.11 20.45 -3.94
N GLU A 110 8.05 19.66 -3.95
CA GLU A 110 7.37 19.19 -2.75
C GLU A 110 7.96 17.85 -2.33
N PHE A 111 8.26 17.71 -1.04
CA PHE A 111 8.83 16.51 -0.44
C PHE A 111 7.95 16.00 0.70
N TYR A 112 7.68 14.73 0.69
CA TYR A 112 6.99 14.01 1.75
C TYR A 112 8.01 13.42 2.75
N PRO A 113 7.97 13.82 4.03
CA PRO A 113 8.85 13.26 5.05
C PRO A 113 8.22 11.99 5.64
N ASN A 114 8.53 10.85 5.08
CA ASN A 114 8.03 9.57 5.56
C ASN A 114 8.70 9.20 6.90
N GLY A 115 7.88 8.88 7.88
CA GLY A 115 8.34 8.47 9.21
C GLY A 115 8.06 9.46 10.34
N ILE A 116 7.58 10.68 10.03
CA ILE A 116 7.22 11.70 11.02
C ILE A 116 5.75 12.11 10.96
N SER A 117 4.85 11.20 10.58
CA SER A 117 3.41 11.44 10.72
C SER A 117 3.10 11.92 12.13
N THR A 118 2.32 12.99 12.25
CA THR A 118 2.09 13.64 13.54
C THR A 118 0.76 14.37 13.60
N SER A 119 0.19 14.44 14.79
CA SER A 119 -0.98 15.26 15.13
C SER A 119 -0.64 16.40 16.11
N LEU A 120 0.63 16.60 16.40
CA LEU A 120 1.10 17.67 17.31
C LEU A 120 0.73 19.06 16.78
N PRO A 121 0.62 20.08 17.66
CA PRO A 121 0.43 21.45 17.23
C PRO A 121 1.53 21.95 16.30
N PHE A 122 1.19 22.89 15.43
CA PHE A 122 2.08 23.35 14.37
C PHE A 122 3.42 23.93 14.87
N ASP A 123 3.40 24.66 15.99
CA ASP A 123 4.60 25.19 16.63
C ASP A 123 5.59 24.10 17.04
N ILE A 124 5.07 22.96 17.54
CA ILE A 124 5.88 21.78 17.87
C ILE A 124 6.37 21.09 16.59
N GLN A 125 5.51 20.94 15.58
CA GLN A 125 5.91 20.34 14.31
C GLN A 125 7.08 21.07 13.66
N ILE A 126 7.01 22.40 13.55
CA ILE A 126 8.06 23.19 12.92
C ILE A 126 9.36 23.15 13.72
N ALA A 127 9.27 23.19 15.05
CA ALA A 127 10.43 23.10 15.93
C ALA A 127 11.10 21.72 15.83
N ALA A 128 10.32 20.65 15.82
CA ALA A 128 10.80 19.28 15.69
C ALA A 128 11.46 19.05 14.33
N VAL A 129 10.82 19.46 13.23
CA VAL A 129 11.39 19.31 11.88
C VAL A 129 12.71 20.07 11.78
N ARG A 130 12.76 21.32 12.24
CA ARG A 130 13.98 22.16 12.17
C ARG A 130 15.10 21.74 13.12
N SER A 131 14.84 20.80 14.01
CA SER A 131 15.89 20.19 14.86
C SER A 131 16.65 19.04 14.21
N MET A 132 16.19 18.57 13.03
CA MET A 132 16.81 17.47 12.30
C MET A 132 17.87 17.98 11.33
N LEU A 133 18.89 17.19 11.09
CA LEU A 133 19.99 17.49 10.19
C LEU A 133 19.49 17.69 8.75
N GLY A 134 19.88 18.80 8.11
CA GLY A 134 19.46 19.17 6.76
C GLY A 134 18.08 19.83 6.66
N LEU A 135 17.33 19.88 7.77
CA LEU A 135 15.98 20.47 7.82
C LEU A 135 15.91 21.77 8.63
N GLU A 136 17.03 22.34 9.03
CA GLU A 136 17.10 23.51 9.92
C GLU A 136 16.35 24.74 9.36
N ASN A 137 16.30 24.86 8.05
CA ASN A 137 15.59 25.94 7.35
C ASN A 137 14.31 25.46 6.63
N ALA A 138 13.85 24.24 6.91
CA ALA A 138 12.72 23.66 6.21
C ALA A 138 11.45 24.50 6.35
N HIS A 139 10.75 24.68 5.24
CA HIS A 139 9.43 25.28 5.17
C HIS A 139 8.39 24.20 5.00
N ILE A 140 7.46 24.14 5.95
CA ILE A 140 6.35 23.18 5.91
C ILE A 140 5.25 23.77 5.04
N LEU A 141 4.92 23.10 3.95
CA LEU A 141 3.83 23.48 3.04
C LEU A 141 2.47 23.04 3.59
N ARG A 142 2.41 21.81 4.09
CA ARG A 142 1.23 21.22 4.73
C ARG A 142 1.64 20.60 6.06
N PRO A 143 1.13 21.09 7.19
CA PRO A 143 1.37 20.47 8.49
C PRO A 143 0.70 19.10 8.59
N GLY A 144 1.22 18.26 9.47
CA GLY A 144 0.55 17.05 9.90
C GLY A 144 -0.75 17.38 10.63
N TYR A 145 -1.71 16.47 10.58
CA TYR A 145 -3.02 16.61 11.20
C TYR A 145 -3.50 15.29 11.75
N ALA A 146 -4.36 15.36 12.77
CA ALA A 146 -5.03 14.18 13.29
C ALA A 146 -6.09 13.68 12.31
N ILE A 147 -6.17 12.36 12.17
CA ILE A 147 -7.22 11.72 11.40
C ILE A 147 -7.98 10.78 12.33
N GLU A 148 -9.29 10.88 12.32
CA GLU A 148 -10.19 9.93 12.93
C GLU A 148 -10.93 9.17 11.83
N TYR A 149 -11.01 7.84 11.99
CA TYR A 149 -11.58 6.97 10.96
C TYR A 149 -12.90 6.38 11.45
N ASP A 150 -13.94 6.55 10.63
CA ASP A 150 -15.17 5.77 10.79
C ASP A 150 -14.97 4.34 10.31
N TYR A 151 -15.62 3.43 11.00
CA TYR A 151 -15.53 2.00 10.76
C TYR A 151 -16.90 1.35 10.95
N PHE A 152 -17.25 0.45 10.05
CA PHE A 152 -18.43 -0.40 10.15
C PHE A 152 -18.00 -1.87 10.18
N ASP A 153 -18.69 -2.66 11.01
CA ASP A 153 -18.38 -4.08 11.12
C ASP A 153 -18.58 -4.78 9.78
N PRO A 154 -17.50 -5.33 9.16
CA PRO A 154 -17.61 -5.95 7.84
C PRO A 154 -18.47 -7.22 7.81
N ARG A 155 -18.85 -7.79 8.95
CA ARG A 155 -19.81 -8.90 9.03
C ARG A 155 -21.22 -8.48 8.59
N GLU A 156 -21.49 -7.18 8.58
CA GLU A 156 -22.73 -6.60 8.05
C GLU A 156 -22.73 -6.47 6.51
N LEU A 157 -21.70 -6.98 5.86
CA LEU A 157 -21.62 -7.04 4.39
C LEU A 157 -21.98 -8.43 3.87
N LYS A 158 -22.52 -8.47 2.65
CA LYS A 158 -22.58 -9.67 1.82
C LYS A 158 -21.18 -9.96 1.23
N ALA A 159 -20.97 -11.15 0.69
CA ALA A 159 -19.72 -11.51 0.02
C ALA A 159 -19.41 -10.64 -1.22
N SER A 160 -20.40 -9.91 -1.75
CA SER A 160 -20.24 -8.93 -2.81
C SER A 160 -19.76 -7.55 -2.32
N PHE A 161 -19.61 -7.37 -1.00
CA PHE A 161 -19.39 -6.09 -0.31
C PHE A 161 -20.59 -5.13 -0.35
N GLU A 162 -21.75 -5.57 -0.82
CA GLU A 162 -23.01 -4.85 -0.60
C GLU A 162 -23.40 -4.94 0.87
N THR A 163 -23.87 -3.82 1.44
CA THR A 163 -24.38 -3.82 2.82
C THR A 163 -25.65 -4.65 2.94
N ARG A 164 -25.83 -5.33 4.07
CA ARG A 164 -27.09 -6.08 4.34
C ARG A 164 -28.26 -5.14 4.62
N ALA A 165 -27.97 -3.98 5.20
CA ALA A 165 -29.00 -3.02 5.62
C ALA A 165 -29.59 -2.20 4.48
N ILE A 166 -28.79 -1.87 3.47
CA ILE A 166 -29.20 -0.96 2.37
C ILE A 166 -28.83 -1.61 1.04
N ALA A 167 -29.84 -1.95 0.25
CA ALA A 167 -29.63 -2.52 -1.07
C ALA A 167 -29.00 -1.48 -2.03
N GLY A 168 -28.01 -1.92 -2.81
CA GLY A 168 -27.28 -1.08 -3.75
C GLY A 168 -26.15 -0.24 -3.12
N LEU A 169 -25.93 -0.31 -1.80
CA LEU A 169 -24.83 0.36 -1.13
C LEU A 169 -23.67 -0.63 -0.89
N PHE A 170 -22.50 -0.31 -1.43
CA PHE A 170 -21.29 -1.13 -1.32
C PHE A 170 -20.21 -0.39 -0.53
N PHE A 171 -19.48 -1.09 0.32
CA PHE A 171 -18.37 -0.54 1.08
C PHE A 171 -17.03 -1.13 0.61
N ALA A 172 -16.00 -0.29 0.60
CA ALA A 172 -14.64 -0.71 0.26
C ALA A 172 -13.59 0.14 0.97
N GLY A 173 -12.48 -0.47 1.36
CA GLY A 173 -11.36 0.22 1.99
C GLY A 173 -11.47 0.32 3.50
N GLN A 174 -10.96 1.40 4.08
CA GLN A 174 -10.83 1.57 5.52
C GLN A 174 -12.15 1.50 6.29
N ILE A 175 -13.26 1.86 5.67
CA ILE A 175 -14.58 1.78 6.27
C ILE A 175 -14.93 0.36 6.73
N ASN A 176 -14.30 -0.65 6.13
CA ASN A 176 -14.44 -2.06 6.48
C ASN A 176 -13.40 -2.53 7.52
N GLY A 177 -12.68 -1.60 8.16
CA GLY A 177 -11.69 -1.91 9.18
C GLY A 177 -10.36 -2.45 8.65
N THR A 178 -10.04 -2.20 7.39
CA THR A 178 -8.75 -2.60 6.79
C THR A 178 -7.75 -1.45 6.79
N THR A 179 -6.46 -1.80 6.71
CA THR A 179 -5.37 -0.85 6.48
C THR A 179 -4.50 -1.33 5.34
N GLY A 180 -4.07 -0.39 4.49
CA GLY A 180 -3.21 -0.64 3.32
C GLY A 180 -3.88 -0.29 2.00
N TYR A 181 -3.07 0.23 1.09
CA TYR A 181 -3.54 0.62 -0.26
C TYR A 181 -3.96 -0.59 -1.08
N GLU A 182 -3.27 -1.70 -0.93
CA GLU A 182 -3.52 -2.95 -1.65
C GLU A 182 -4.86 -3.55 -1.23
N GLU A 183 -5.16 -3.55 0.06
CA GLU A 183 -6.45 -4.02 0.58
C GLU A 183 -7.59 -3.12 0.11
N ALA A 184 -7.39 -1.80 0.09
CA ALA A 184 -8.40 -0.85 -0.39
C ALA A 184 -8.66 -1.02 -1.89
N ALA A 185 -7.62 -1.17 -2.71
CA ALA A 185 -7.74 -1.42 -4.14
C ALA A 185 -8.46 -2.73 -4.43
N ALA A 186 -8.12 -3.79 -3.71
CA ALA A 186 -8.75 -5.10 -3.83
C ALA A 186 -10.24 -5.05 -3.51
N GLN A 187 -10.61 -4.40 -2.42
CA GLN A 187 -12.01 -4.23 -2.03
C GLN A 187 -12.77 -3.36 -3.04
N GLY A 188 -12.17 -2.27 -3.51
CA GLY A 188 -12.75 -1.40 -4.52
C GLY A 188 -13.05 -2.14 -5.82
N LEU A 189 -12.14 -3.03 -6.25
CA LEU A 189 -12.37 -3.89 -7.41
C LEU A 189 -13.57 -4.83 -7.20
N VAL A 190 -13.62 -5.54 -6.06
CA VAL A 190 -14.72 -6.48 -5.77
C VAL A 190 -16.06 -5.75 -5.66
N ALA A 191 -16.11 -4.66 -4.90
CA ALA A 191 -17.33 -3.88 -4.70
C ALA A 191 -17.82 -3.25 -6.01
N GLY A 192 -16.93 -2.59 -6.77
CA GLY A 192 -17.26 -1.94 -8.03
C GLY A 192 -17.72 -2.92 -9.10
N LEU A 193 -17.03 -4.07 -9.22
CA LEU A 193 -17.43 -5.13 -10.14
C LEU A 193 -18.82 -5.69 -9.79
N ASN A 194 -19.07 -6.00 -8.53
CA ASN A 194 -20.36 -6.54 -8.11
C ASN A 194 -21.50 -5.51 -8.22
N ALA A 195 -21.21 -4.24 -7.99
CA ALA A 195 -22.18 -3.18 -8.25
C ALA A 195 -22.55 -3.11 -9.75
N ALA A 196 -21.56 -3.20 -10.64
CA ALA A 196 -21.80 -3.20 -12.09
C ALA A 196 -22.57 -4.46 -12.53
N LEU A 197 -22.23 -5.64 -12.03
CA LEU A 197 -22.95 -6.88 -12.32
C LEU A 197 -24.41 -6.79 -11.85
N GLN A 198 -24.65 -6.24 -10.65
CA GLN A 198 -26.00 -6.03 -10.12
C GLN A 198 -26.84 -5.09 -10.99
N VAL A 199 -26.27 -3.99 -11.46
CA VAL A 199 -26.95 -3.06 -12.39
C VAL A 199 -27.34 -3.74 -13.71
N ARG A 200 -26.51 -4.67 -14.17
CA ARG A 200 -26.74 -5.46 -15.39
C ARG A 200 -27.71 -6.63 -15.17
N GLY A 201 -28.08 -6.93 -13.94
CA GLY A 201 -28.87 -8.12 -13.59
C GLY A 201 -28.10 -9.43 -13.65
N ASP A 202 -26.78 -9.37 -13.67
CA ASP A 202 -25.89 -10.52 -13.69
C ASP A 202 -25.64 -11.04 -12.25
N SER A 203 -25.26 -12.32 -12.14
CA SER A 203 -24.86 -12.91 -10.85
C SER A 203 -23.57 -12.28 -10.33
N PRO A 204 -23.43 -12.08 -9.00
CA PRO A 204 -22.24 -11.49 -8.42
C PRO A 204 -21.02 -12.40 -8.62
N TRP A 205 -19.85 -11.79 -8.75
CA TRP A 205 -18.57 -12.49 -8.70
C TRP A 205 -18.06 -12.57 -7.25
N LEU A 206 -17.93 -13.78 -6.77
CA LEU A 206 -17.51 -14.08 -5.41
C LEU A 206 -16.22 -14.92 -5.44
N PRO A 207 -15.04 -14.28 -5.34
CA PRO A 207 -13.77 -14.98 -5.39
C PRO A 207 -13.63 -15.91 -4.17
N ARG A 208 -13.20 -17.16 -4.40
CA ARG A 208 -12.96 -18.13 -3.33
C ARG A 208 -11.54 -18.00 -2.78
N ARG A 209 -11.34 -18.50 -1.57
CA ARG A 209 -10.05 -18.50 -0.86
C ARG A 209 -8.94 -19.25 -1.61
N ASP A 210 -9.29 -20.25 -2.41
CA ASP A 210 -8.36 -21.03 -3.24
C ASP A 210 -8.07 -20.41 -4.62
N GLN A 211 -8.79 -19.37 -4.99
CA GLN A 211 -8.63 -18.69 -6.29
C GLN A 211 -7.76 -17.45 -6.23
N ALA A 212 -7.88 -16.67 -5.16
CA ALA A 212 -7.19 -15.39 -5.05
C ALA A 212 -7.06 -14.92 -3.60
N TYR A 213 -6.05 -14.08 -3.32
CA TYR A 213 -5.97 -13.34 -2.05
C TYR A 213 -7.18 -12.43 -1.84
N LEU A 214 -7.81 -11.94 -2.92
CA LEU A 214 -9.12 -11.25 -2.86
C LEU A 214 -10.17 -12.10 -2.14
N GLY A 215 -10.22 -13.40 -2.42
CA GLY A 215 -11.15 -14.33 -1.77
C GLY A 215 -10.85 -14.52 -0.29
N VAL A 216 -9.57 -14.61 0.08
CA VAL A 216 -9.15 -14.67 1.49
C VAL A 216 -9.57 -13.39 2.23
N LEU A 217 -9.31 -12.22 1.64
CA LEU A 217 -9.67 -10.92 2.22
C LEU A 217 -11.18 -10.80 2.44
N VAL A 218 -11.97 -11.07 1.42
CA VAL A 218 -13.44 -10.97 1.50
C VAL A 218 -13.97 -11.91 2.59
N ASP A 219 -13.57 -13.18 2.54
CA ASP A 219 -14.05 -14.19 3.48
C ASP A 219 -13.65 -13.87 4.93
N ASP A 220 -12.39 -13.49 5.17
CA ASP A 220 -11.94 -13.10 6.51
C ASP A 220 -12.76 -11.93 7.07
N LEU A 221 -13.01 -10.89 6.27
CA LEU A 221 -13.74 -9.71 6.71
C LEU A 221 -15.19 -10.05 7.08
N ILE A 222 -15.91 -10.74 6.19
CA ILE A 222 -17.35 -10.97 6.38
C ILE A 222 -17.68 -12.08 7.38
N THR A 223 -16.73 -13.00 7.66
CA THR A 223 -16.94 -14.12 8.56
C THR A 223 -16.35 -13.90 9.94
N LYS A 224 -15.12 -13.40 10.01
CA LYS A 224 -14.39 -13.20 11.27
C LYS A 224 -14.57 -11.79 11.83
N GLY A 225 -14.85 -10.82 10.96
CA GLY A 225 -14.80 -9.40 11.32
C GLY A 225 -13.37 -8.95 11.63
N VAL A 226 -13.24 -7.84 12.31
CA VAL A 226 -11.95 -7.25 12.69
C VAL A 226 -11.98 -6.83 14.17
N THR A 227 -10.93 -7.18 14.90
CA THR A 227 -10.68 -6.71 16.27
C THR A 227 -9.55 -5.67 16.33
N GLU A 228 -8.80 -5.58 15.26
CA GLU A 228 -7.74 -4.60 15.01
C GLU A 228 -7.72 -4.32 13.50
N PRO A 229 -7.13 -3.22 13.00
CA PRO A 229 -7.05 -2.95 11.58
C PRO A 229 -6.50 -4.14 10.81
N TYR A 230 -7.30 -4.64 9.85
CA TYR A 230 -6.95 -5.82 9.07
C TYR A 230 -5.86 -5.50 8.06
N ARG A 231 -4.84 -6.33 8.02
CA ARG A 231 -3.78 -6.34 7.01
C ARG A 231 -3.64 -7.73 6.41
N MET A 232 -3.48 -7.79 5.09
CA MET A 232 -3.23 -9.05 4.39
C MET A 232 -1.80 -9.52 4.60
N PHE A 233 -1.66 -10.73 5.15
CA PHE A 233 -0.40 -11.44 5.23
C PHE A 233 -0.55 -12.81 4.57
N THR A 234 0.53 -13.33 4.00
CA THR A 234 0.54 -14.66 3.39
C THR A 234 0.13 -15.77 4.36
N SER A 235 0.41 -15.57 5.66
CA SER A 235 -0.01 -16.50 6.73
C SER A 235 -1.52 -16.67 6.87
N ARG A 236 -2.33 -15.74 6.34
CA ARG A 236 -3.79 -15.83 6.33
C ARG A 236 -4.32 -16.77 5.25
N ALA A 237 -3.52 -17.07 4.23
CA ALA A 237 -3.91 -17.86 3.08
C ALA A 237 -3.44 -19.32 3.24
N GLU A 238 -4.36 -20.24 3.38
CA GLU A 238 -4.10 -21.69 3.43
C GLU A 238 -3.52 -22.22 2.13
N PHE A 239 -3.87 -21.62 1.00
CA PHE A 239 -3.38 -21.99 -0.34
C PHE A 239 -2.21 -21.11 -0.82
N ARG A 240 -1.45 -20.47 0.08
CA ARG A 240 -0.39 -19.50 -0.27
C ARG A 240 0.71 -20.06 -1.19
N LEU A 241 0.93 -21.37 -1.20
CA LEU A 241 1.90 -22.01 -2.11
C LEU A 241 1.40 -22.08 -3.56
N GLN A 242 0.08 -21.97 -3.77
CA GLN A 242 -0.57 -21.95 -5.07
C GLN A 242 -0.94 -20.53 -5.53
N LEU A 243 -1.27 -19.66 -4.58
CA LEU A 243 -1.67 -18.28 -4.85
C LEU A 243 -0.42 -17.38 -4.97
N ARG A 244 0.22 -17.41 -6.13
CA ARG A 244 1.45 -16.67 -6.40
C ARG A 244 1.20 -15.54 -7.40
N GLU A 245 2.04 -14.50 -7.35
CA GLU A 245 1.99 -13.40 -8.30
C GLU A 245 2.34 -13.87 -9.72
N ASP A 246 3.31 -14.79 -9.85
CA ASP A 246 3.81 -15.30 -11.12
C ASP A 246 2.79 -16.12 -11.92
N ASN A 247 1.72 -16.61 -11.28
CA ASN A 247 0.65 -17.36 -11.91
C ASN A 247 -0.74 -16.72 -11.78
N ALA A 248 -0.83 -15.50 -11.27
CA ALA A 248 -2.10 -14.82 -11.07
C ALA A 248 -2.87 -14.61 -12.38
N ASP A 249 -2.17 -14.32 -13.45
CA ASP A 249 -2.75 -14.19 -14.79
C ASP A 249 -3.36 -15.51 -15.28
N LEU A 250 -2.69 -16.63 -15.06
CA LEU A 250 -3.21 -17.98 -15.44
C LEU A 250 -4.46 -18.39 -14.64
N ARG A 251 -4.62 -17.85 -13.42
CA ARG A 251 -5.77 -18.17 -12.56
C ARG A 251 -6.98 -17.26 -12.77
N LEU A 252 -6.76 -15.99 -13.17
CA LEU A 252 -7.80 -14.96 -13.11
C LEU A 252 -8.15 -14.33 -14.46
N THR A 253 -7.29 -14.43 -15.50
CA THR A 253 -7.51 -13.70 -16.74
C THR A 253 -8.71 -14.21 -17.54
N ASP A 254 -8.94 -15.51 -17.60
CA ASP A 254 -10.13 -16.07 -18.25
C ASP A 254 -11.42 -15.55 -17.62
N GLU A 255 -11.45 -15.47 -16.29
CA GLU A 255 -12.58 -14.93 -15.52
C GLU A 255 -12.76 -13.43 -15.79
N ALA A 256 -11.66 -12.67 -15.77
CA ALA A 256 -11.68 -11.25 -16.08
C ALA A 256 -12.17 -10.97 -17.52
N ARG A 257 -11.78 -11.81 -18.49
CA ARG A 257 -12.27 -11.73 -19.87
C ARG A 257 -13.77 -11.97 -19.95
N ARG A 258 -14.26 -13.02 -19.30
CA ARG A 258 -15.69 -13.34 -19.25
C ARG A 258 -16.53 -12.21 -18.68
N MET A 259 -16.02 -11.50 -17.70
CA MET A 259 -16.69 -10.35 -17.07
C MET A 259 -16.50 -9.01 -17.82
N GLY A 260 -15.70 -8.99 -18.88
CA GLY A 260 -15.43 -7.78 -19.66
C GLY A 260 -14.47 -6.80 -19.01
N LEU A 261 -13.62 -7.25 -18.10
CA LEU A 261 -12.66 -6.42 -17.36
C LEU A 261 -11.36 -6.14 -18.12
N ILE A 262 -11.09 -6.87 -19.20
CA ILE A 262 -9.86 -6.72 -19.99
C ILE A 262 -10.19 -6.57 -21.46
N ASP A 263 -9.37 -5.79 -22.15
CA ASP A 263 -9.45 -5.56 -23.59
C ASP A 263 -8.88 -6.72 -24.42
N ASP A 264 -9.02 -6.62 -25.74
CA ASP A 264 -8.53 -7.63 -26.67
C ASP A 264 -7.00 -7.72 -26.67
N ALA A 265 -6.30 -6.59 -26.54
CA ALA A 265 -4.83 -6.58 -26.55
C ALA A 265 -4.25 -7.38 -25.35
N ARG A 266 -4.80 -7.17 -24.15
CA ARG A 266 -4.41 -7.94 -22.96
C ARG A 266 -4.79 -9.41 -23.09
N TRP A 267 -5.98 -9.68 -23.60
CA TRP A 267 -6.44 -11.05 -23.81
C TRP A 267 -5.54 -11.82 -24.79
N GLU A 268 -5.19 -11.23 -25.93
CA GLU A 268 -4.29 -11.85 -26.91
C GLU A 268 -2.89 -12.07 -26.35
N ALA A 269 -2.35 -11.11 -25.60
CA ALA A 269 -1.05 -11.25 -24.95
C ALA A 269 -1.06 -12.41 -23.95
N PHE A 270 -2.12 -12.52 -23.14
CA PHE A 270 -2.33 -13.64 -22.23
C PHE A 270 -2.41 -14.98 -22.96
N CYS A 271 -3.19 -15.08 -24.01
CA CYS A 271 -3.31 -16.32 -24.81
C CYS A 271 -1.95 -16.75 -25.37
N ARG A 272 -1.16 -15.83 -25.93
CA ARG A 272 0.20 -16.14 -26.41
C ARG A 272 1.10 -16.71 -25.31
N LYS A 273 1.07 -16.10 -24.09
CA LYS A 273 1.84 -16.56 -22.94
C LYS A 273 1.37 -17.96 -22.50
N ARG A 274 0.07 -18.14 -22.29
CA ARG A 274 -0.53 -19.41 -21.87
C ARG A 274 -0.17 -20.55 -22.83
N ASP A 275 -0.33 -20.32 -24.11
CA ASP A 275 -0.08 -21.33 -25.14
C ASP A 275 1.43 -21.63 -25.28
N ALA A 276 2.31 -20.64 -25.08
CA ALA A 276 3.75 -20.84 -25.05
C ALA A 276 4.17 -21.70 -23.86
N VAL A 277 3.63 -21.44 -22.66
CA VAL A 277 3.86 -22.25 -21.46
C VAL A 277 3.39 -23.69 -21.67
N ALA A 278 2.18 -23.88 -22.21
CA ALA A 278 1.65 -25.21 -22.47
C ALA A 278 2.51 -26.02 -23.46
N ARG A 279 2.94 -25.40 -24.58
CA ARG A 279 3.85 -26.03 -25.54
C ARG A 279 5.19 -26.41 -24.92
N GLU A 280 5.77 -25.52 -24.11
CA GLU A 280 7.07 -25.81 -23.48
C GLU A 280 6.96 -26.90 -22.41
N MET A 281 5.90 -26.93 -21.64
CA MET A 281 5.64 -28.03 -20.72
C MET A 281 5.51 -29.38 -21.44
N GLU A 282 4.82 -29.43 -22.57
CA GLU A 282 4.70 -30.66 -23.36
C GLU A 282 6.05 -31.08 -23.95
N ARG A 283 6.83 -30.12 -24.47
CA ARG A 283 8.19 -30.39 -24.97
C ARG A 283 9.07 -30.97 -23.86
N LEU A 284 9.04 -30.42 -22.66
CA LEU A 284 9.84 -30.91 -21.54
C LEU A 284 9.42 -32.32 -21.11
N LYS A 285 8.11 -32.62 -21.08
CA LYS A 285 7.59 -33.95 -20.73
C LYS A 285 7.96 -35.01 -21.76
N SER A 286 8.04 -34.66 -23.04
CA SER A 286 8.37 -35.55 -24.13
C SER A 286 9.87 -35.70 -24.43
N THR A 287 10.72 -34.87 -23.80
CA THR A 287 12.16 -34.85 -24.03
C THR A 287 12.89 -35.65 -22.94
N TRP A 288 13.48 -36.76 -23.33
CA TRP A 288 14.30 -37.61 -22.46
C TRP A 288 15.76 -37.17 -22.54
N VAL A 289 16.41 -36.95 -21.39
CA VAL A 289 17.83 -36.69 -21.26
C VAL A 289 18.49 -37.96 -20.75
N HIS A 290 19.45 -38.50 -21.49
CA HIS A 290 20.25 -39.61 -21.03
C HIS A 290 21.40 -39.09 -20.16
N PRO A 291 21.71 -39.73 -19.02
CA PRO A 291 22.92 -39.42 -18.26
C PRO A 291 24.12 -39.67 -19.16
N GLY A 292 25.06 -38.71 -19.25
CA GLY A 292 26.31 -38.82 -19.99
C GLY A 292 27.33 -39.67 -19.23
#